data_a5391cb89c3f01bfbfcfa5435c1059bd
#
_entry.id   a5391cb89c3f01bfbfcfa5435c1059bd
#
_cell.length_a   1.000
_cell.length_b   1.000
_cell.length_c   1.000
_cell.angle_alpha   90.00
_cell.angle_beta   90.00
_cell.angle_gamma   90.00
#
_symmetry.space_group_name_H-M   'P 1'
#
loop_
_entity.id
_entity.type
_entity.pdbx_description
1 polymer ?
#
loop_
_entity_poly.entity_id
_entity_poly.type
_entity_poly.pdbx_seq_one_letter_code
_entity_poly.pdbx_strand_id
1 'polypeptide(L)'
;MSDQELLDRIAQGDQAALTELCDRYAELIRKRAQWIARQYNCLRPGSHGGWSDYTKETLSELESVGMLTLIECAMNGGYDSSKGVFGTYNVPFLDGAMRRHLEASMGTLSLDRDSMGLVRKAQMLYHRDGNEMSELAGELGG
;
A
#
# COMPACT_ATOMS: atom_id res chain seq x y z
N MET A 1 -1.39 -7.23 -26.17
CA MET A 1 -2.69 -7.74 -25.64
C MET A 1 -3.29 -6.67 -24.74
N SER A 2 -4.57 -6.40 -24.88
CA SER A 2 -5.25 -5.39 -24.06
C SER A 2 -5.53 -5.93 -22.66
N ASP A 3 -5.82 -5.02 -21.74
CA ASP A 3 -6.18 -5.42 -20.36
C ASP A 3 -7.43 -6.30 -20.38
N GLN A 4 -8.42 -5.95 -21.21
CA GLN A 4 -9.65 -6.74 -21.31
C GLN A 4 -9.37 -8.16 -21.79
N GLU A 5 -8.47 -8.32 -22.75
CA GLU A 5 -8.09 -9.66 -23.23
C GLU A 5 -7.40 -10.46 -22.12
N LEU A 6 -6.53 -9.80 -21.34
CA LEU A 6 -5.88 -10.47 -20.19
C LEU A 6 -6.93 -10.87 -19.15
N LEU A 7 -7.87 -9.99 -18.85
CA LEU A 7 -8.91 -10.27 -17.86
C LEU A 7 -9.79 -11.43 -18.29
N ASP A 8 -10.14 -11.48 -19.59
CA ASP A 8 -10.93 -12.58 -20.13
C ASP A 8 -10.19 -13.91 -19.98
N ARG A 9 -8.89 -13.93 -20.25
CA ARG A 9 -8.07 -15.13 -20.10
C ARG A 9 -7.91 -15.53 -18.62
N ILE A 10 -7.77 -14.56 -17.74
CA ILE A 10 -7.71 -14.82 -16.31
C ILE A 10 -8.99 -15.50 -15.82
N ALA A 11 -10.14 -15.05 -16.31
CA ALA A 11 -11.42 -15.65 -15.98
C ALA A 11 -11.50 -17.12 -16.43
N GLN A 12 -10.70 -17.50 -17.44
CA GLN A 12 -10.62 -18.86 -17.94
C GLN A 12 -9.54 -19.70 -17.24
N GLY A 13 -8.87 -19.11 -16.25
CA GLY A 13 -7.83 -19.80 -15.49
C GLY A 13 -6.41 -19.69 -16.06
N ASP A 14 -6.16 -18.74 -16.94
CA ASP A 14 -4.83 -18.55 -17.55
C ASP A 14 -3.90 -17.84 -16.59
N GLN A 15 -2.98 -18.60 -15.99
CA GLN A 15 -2.00 -18.06 -15.03
C GLN A 15 -0.97 -17.16 -15.70
N ALA A 16 -0.61 -17.42 -16.94
CA ALA A 16 0.32 -16.57 -17.66
C ALA A 16 -0.26 -15.18 -17.90
N ALA A 17 -1.55 -15.09 -18.18
CA ALA A 17 -2.25 -13.83 -18.35
C ALA A 17 -2.27 -13.04 -17.03
N LEU A 18 -2.45 -13.73 -15.91
CA LEU A 18 -2.42 -13.09 -14.59
C LEU A 18 -1.04 -12.50 -14.29
N THR A 19 0.01 -13.27 -14.57
CA THR A 19 1.40 -12.81 -14.38
C THR A 19 1.68 -11.58 -15.25
N GLU A 20 1.26 -11.59 -16.50
CA GLU A 20 1.44 -10.46 -17.39
C GLU A 20 0.71 -9.22 -16.90
N LEU A 21 -0.50 -9.37 -16.40
CA LEU A 21 -1.28 -8.25 -15.85
C LEU A 21 -0.57 -7.66 -14.62
N CYS A 22 -0.07 -8.51 -13.73
CA CYS A 22 0.68 -8.08 -12.55
C CYS A 22 1.94 -7.32 -12.95
N ASP A 23 2.69 -7.83 -13.91
CA ASP A 23 3.91 -7.16 -14.39
C ASP A 23 3.59 -5.80 -15.01
N ARG A 24 2.49 -5.72 -15.74
CA ARG A 24 2.06 -4.50 -16.41
C ARG A 24 1.75 -3.38 -15.41
N TYR A 25 1.20 -3.72 -14.24
CA TYR A 25 0.81 -2.74 -13.23
C TYR A 25 1.75 -2.65 -12.04
N ALA A 26 2.89 -3.36 -12.06
CA ALA A 26 3.85 -3.34 -10.96
C ALA A 26 4.36 -1.93 -10.67
N GLU A 27 4.63 -1.15 -11.71
CA GLU A 27 5.13 0.23 -11.54
C GLU A 27 4.07 1.14 -10.96
N LEU A 28 2.83 1.01 -11.40
CA LEU A 28 1.71 1.78 -10.83
C LEU A 28 1.57 1.48 -9.34
N ILE A 29 1.62 0.21 -8.97
CA ILE A 29 1.52 -0.21 -7.57
C ILE A 29 2.66 0.39 -6.76
N ARG A 30 3.88 0.36 -7.29
CA ARG A 30 5.04 0.95 -6.61
C ARG A 30 4.86 2.44 -6.38
N LYS A 31 4.40 3.17 -7.39
CA LYS A 31 4.17 4.61 -7.27
C LYS A 31 3.08 4.93 -6.26
N ARG A 32 1.99 4.15 -6.25
CA ARG A 32 0.93 4.36 -5.29
C ARG A 32 1.39 4.04 -3.87
N ALA A 33 2.21 3.00 -3.70
CA ALA A 33 2.77 2.65 -2.41
C ALA A 33 3.62 3.80 -1.84
N GLN A 34 4.47 4.39 -2.68
CA GLN A 34 5.30 5.52 -2.25
C GLN A 34 4.44 6.74 -1.90
N TRP A 35 3.41 7.00 -2.67
CA TRP A 35 2.52 8.13 -2.42
C TRP A 35 1.77 7.97 -1.09
N ILE A 36 1.21 6.78 -0.84
CA ILE A 36 0.53 6.49 0.41
C ILE A 36 1.50 6.56 1.59
N ALA A 37 2.69 5.95 1.45
CA ALA A 37 3.70 5.98 2.50
C ALA A 37 4.11 7.41 2.85
N ARG A 38 4.19 8.28 1.85
CA ARG A 38 4.50 9.70 2.07
C ARG A 38 3.42 10.38 2.89
N GLN A 39 2.16 10.10 2.61
CA GLN A 39 1.03 10.68 3.34
C GLN A 39 1.04 10.30 4.81
N TYR A 40 1.54 9.11 5.13
CA TYR A 40 1.61 8.61 6.50
C TYR A 40 3.00 8.83 7.13
N ASN A 41 3.85 9.64 6.49
CA ASN A 41 5.18 9.98 7.00
C ASN A 41 6.07 8.75 7.20
N CYS A 42 5.95 7.78 6.32
CA CYS A 42 6.72 6.54 6.40
C CYS A 42 7.99 6.55 5.54
N LEU A 43 8.21 7.61 4.75
CA LEU A 43 9.40 7.71 3.91
C LEU A 43 10.55 8.33 4.70
N ARG A 44 11.54 7.54 5.05
CA ARG A 44 12.68 7.95 5.86
C ARG A 44 13.99 7.65 5.14
N PRO A 45 14.93 8.60 5.12
CA PRO A 45 16.23 8.33 4.52
C PRO A 45 17.04 7.37 5.38
N GLY A 46 17.85 6.54 4.71
CA GLY A 46 18.80 5.69 5.40
C GLY A 46 20.05 6.45 5.79
N SER A 47 20.81 5.89 6.73
CA SER A 47 22.05 6.52 7.23
C SER A 47 23.15 6.57 6.19
N HIS A 48 23.09 5.71 5.16
CA HIS A 48 24.11 5.63 4.10
C HIS A 48 23.52 5.94 2.72
N GLY A 49 22.41 6.71 2.66
CA GLY A 49 21.71 7.02 1.44
C GLY A 49 20.55 6.06 1.21
N GLY A 50 19.69 6.39 0.24
CA GLY A 50 18.50 5.60 -0.02
C GLY A 50 17.52 5.64 1.13
N TRP A 51 16.60 4.67 1.15
CA TRP A 51 15.59 4.56 2.19
C TRP A 51 16.10 3.76 3.39
N SER A 52 15.58 4.07 4.58
CA SER A 52 15.83 3.27 5.78
C SER A 52 15.24 1.87 5.64
N ASP A 53 15.69 0.92 6.47
CA ASP A 53 15.16 -0.43 6.46
C ASP A 53 13.66 -0.45 6.76
N TYR A 54 13.22 0.39 7.68
CA TYR A 54 11.80 0.54 8.00
C TYR A 54 11.00 0.96 6.74
N THR A 55 11.49 1.95 6.01
CA THR A 55 10.82 2.43 4.80
C THR A 55 10.79 1.36 3.72
N LYS A 56 11.90 0.65 3.50
CA LYS A 56 11.97 -0.43 2.52
C LYS A 56 10.97 -1.54 2.84
N GLU A 57 10.89 -1.92 4.11
CA GLU A 57 9.95 -2.95 4.56
C GLU A 57 8.51 -2.49 4.40
N THR A 58 8.21 -1.25 4.79
CA THR A 58 6.87 -0.69 4.64
C THR A 58 6.45 -0.64 3.18
N LEU A 59 7.32 -0.16 2.30
CA LEU A 59 7.03 -0.11 0.87
C LEU A 59 6.81 -1.50 0.29
N SER A 60 7.62 -2.47 0.70
CA SER A 60 7.47 -3.86 0.26
C SER A 60 6.11 -4.44 0.69
N GLU A 61 5.69 -4.17 1.91
CA GLU A 61 4.39 -4.60 2.40
C GLU A 61 3.25 -3.95 1.62
N LEU A 62 3.35 -2.65 1.35
CA LEU A 62 2.32 -1.94 0.59
C LEU A 62 2.25 -2.43 -0.84
N GLU A 63 3.38 -2.73 -1.46
CA GLU A 63 3.40 -3.30 -2.81
C GLU A 63 2.72 -4.67 -2.82
N SER A 64 2.95 -5.49 -1.80
CA SER A 64 2.29 -6.79 -1.69
C SER A 64 0.78 -6.65 -1.53
N VAL A 65 0.35 -5.72 -0.67
CA VAL A 65 -1.07 -5.42 -0.48
C VAL A 65 -1.70 -4.95 -1.79
N GLY A 66 -1.01 -4.07 -2.50
CA GLY A 66 -1.47 -3.56 -3.79
C GLY A 66 -1.59 -4.66 -4.83
N MET A 67 -0.61 -5.56 -4.88
CA MET A 67 -0.62 -6.68 -5.82
C MET A 67 -1.79 -7.62 -5.56
N LEU A 68 -2.04 -7.96 -4.28
CA LEU A 68 -3.19 -8.78 -3.92
C LEU A 68 -4.51 -8.11 -4.31
N THR A 69 -4.60 -6.80 -4.09
CA THR A 69 -5.80 -6.03 -4.46
C THR A 69 -6.01 -6.05 -5.97
N LEU A 70 -4.94 -5.88 -6.74
CA LEU A 70 -5.00 -5.95 -8.21
C LEU A 70 -5.54 -7.31 -8.66
N ILE A 71 -5.02 -8.38 -8.08
CA ILE A 71 -5.43 -9.75 -8.42
C ILE A 71 -6.91 -9.94 -8.09
N GLU A 72 -7.35 -9.49 -6.92
CA GLU A 72 -8.76 -9.58 -6.53
C GLU A 72 -9.65 -8.83 -7.50
N CYS A 73 -9.27 -7.61 -7.90
CA CYS A 73 -10.03 -6.83 -8.88
C CYS A 73 -10.10 -7.54 -10.23
N ALA A 74 -8.99 -8.16 -10.64
CA ALA A 74 -8.93 -8.89 -11.91
C ALA A 74 -9.85 -10.11 -11.89
N MET A 75 -9.96 -10.80 -10.76
CA MET A 75 -10.73 -12.04 -10.66
C MET A 75 -12.21 -11.81 -10.39
N ASN A 76 -12.57 -10.66 -9.80
CA ASN A 76 -13.96 -10.39 -9.43
C ASN A 76 -14.84 -9.90 -10.58
N GLY A 77 -14.25 -9.55 -11.73
CA GLY A 77 -15.03 -9.21 -12.92
C GLY A 77 -15.84 -7.92 -12.85
N GLY A 78 -15.54 -7.04 -11.88
CA GLY A 78 -16.30 -5.79 -11.73
C GLY A 78 -15.88 -4.66 -12.65
N TYR A 79 -14.81 -4.86 -13.40
CA TYR A 79 -14.29 -3.84 -14.29
C TYR A 79 -15.10 -3.79 -15.59
N ASP A 80 -15.39 -2.57 -16.03
CA ASP A 80 -16.08 -2.31 -17.29
C ASP A 80 -15.19 -1.42 -18.16
N SER A 81 -14.67 -1.96 -19.26
CA SER A 81 -13.74 -1.27 -20.14
C SER A 81 -14.35 -0.02 -20.81
N SER A 82 -15.67 0.06 -20.87
CA SER A 82 -16.35 1.23 -21.44
C SER A 82 -16.25 2.45 -20.53
N LYS A 83 -15.91 2.27 -19.25
CA LYS A 83 -15.83 3.34 -18.26
C LYS A 83 -14.41 3.85 -18.01
N GLY A 84 -13.42 3.35 -18.73
CA GLY A 84 -12.05 3.79 -18.61
C GLY A 84 -11.05 2.65 -18.60
N VAL A 85 -9.78 3.00 -18.37
CA VAL A 85 -8.71 1.99 -18.33
C VAL A 85 -8.69 1.27 -16.98
N PHE A 86 -8.23 0.03 -17.00
CA PHE A 86 -8.19 -0.83 -15.82
C PHE A 86 -7.31 -0.22 -14.71
N GLY A 87 -6.19 0.42 -15.07
CA GLY A 87 -5.33 1.08 -14.09
C GLY A 87 -6.06 2.15 -13.29
N THR A 88 -6.81 3.02 -13.98
CA THR A 88 -7.59 4.06 -13.32
C THR A 88 -8.67 3.47 -12.43
N TYR A 89 -9.32 2.40 -12.90
CA TYR A 89 -10.32 1.68 -12.11
C TYR A 89 -9.74 1.15 -10.81
N ASN A 90 -8.49 0.67 -10.83
CA ASN A 90 -7.87 0.05 -9.66
C ASN A 90 -7.37 1.03 -8.61
N VAL A 91 -7.03 2.27 -8.98
CA VAL A 91 -6.38 3.20 -8.06
C VAL A 91 -7.13 3.38 -6.73
N PRO A 92 -8.45 3.61 -6.71
CA PRO A 92 -9.15 3.75 -5.41
C PRO A 92 -9.06 2.50 -4.55
N PHE A 93 -9.08 1.32 -5.18
CA PHE A 93 -8.98 0.04 -4.44
C PHE A 93 -7.58 -0.16 -3.88
N LEU A 94 -6.55 0.16 -4.68
CA LEU A 94 -5.16 0.08 -4.24
C LEU A 94 -4.90 1.02 -3.07
N ASP A 95 -5.29 2.27 -3.22
CA ASP A 95 -5.07 3.29 -2.19
C ASP A 95 -5.81 2.92 -0.90
N GLY A 96 -7.06 2.51 -1.01
CA GLY A 96 -7.86 2.11 0.14
C GLY A 96 -7.26 0.93 0.90
N ALA A 97 -6.81 -0.09 0.16
CA ALA A 97 -6.20 -1.27 0.77
C ALA A 97 -4.89 -0.92 1.48
N MET A 98 -4.06 -0.10 0.85
CA MET A 98 -2.79 0.33 1.43
C MET A 98 -3.00 1.17 2.69
N ARG A 99 -3.97 2.09 2.66
CA ARG A 99 -4.30 2.90 3.84
C ARG A 99 -4.77 2.03 4.99
N ARG A 100 -5.68 1.08 4.72
CA ARG A 100 -6.18 0.18 5.75
C ARG A 100 -5.06 -0.66 6.35
N HIS A 101 -4.11 -1.10 5.52
CA HIS A 101 -2.96 -1.86 5.99
C HIS A 101 -2.10 -1.03 6.96
N LEU A 102 -1.79 0.21 6.59
CA LEU A 102 -0.99 1.08 7.45
C LEU A 102 -1.71 1.41 8.75
N GLU A 103 -2.99 1.74 8.67
CA GLU A 103 -3.79 2.05 9.85
C GLU A 103 -3.86 0.86 10.81
N ALA A 104 -4.02 -0.34 10.28
CA ALA A 104 -4.02 -1.55 11.09
C ALA A 104 -2.66 -1.82 11.73
N SER A 105 -1.56 -1.59 10.98
CA SER A 105 -0.21 -1.83 11.49
C SER A 105 0.21 -0.82 12.54
N MET A 106 -0.48 0.30 12.64
CA MET A 106 -0.26 1.26 13.72
C MET A 106 -0.84 0.80 15.06
N GLY A 107 -1.47 -0.38 15.10
CA GLY A 107 -1.96 -0.99 16.33
C GLY A 107 -3.13 -0.27 16.94
N THR A 108 -3.83 0.54 16.17
CA THR A 108 -4.87 1.42 16.67
C THR A 108 -6.20 1.04 16.05
N LEU A 109 -6.99 0.34 16.81
CA LEU A 109 -8.34 -0.04 16.39
C LEU A 109 -9.29 1.11 16.68
N SER A 110 -10.08 1.48 15.69
CA SER A 110 -11.17 2.45 15.85
C SER A 110 -10.74 3.83 16.35
N LEU A 111 -9.56 4.29 15.96
CA LEU A 111 -9.10 5.63 16.30
C LEU A 111 -9.80 6.67 15.44
N ASP A 112 -10.13 7.79 16.06
CA ASP A 112 -10.61 8.95 15.33
C ASP A 112 -9.44 9.66 14.64
N ARG A 113 -9.76 10.74 13.92
CA ARG A 113 -8.75 11.48 13.16
C ARG A 113 -7.65 12.05 14.04
N ASP A 114 -8.01 12.56 15.21
CA ASP A 114 -7.05 13.17 16.12
C ASP A 114 -6.10 12.12 16.71
N SER A 115 -6.65 10.97 17.08
CA SER A 115 -5.85 9.87 17.60
C SER A 115 -4.89 9.33 16.55
N MET A 116 -5.34 9.24 15.31
CA MET A 116 -4.47 8.83 14.20
C MET A 116 -3.33 9.83 13.99
N GLY A 117 -3.61 11.12 14.17
CA GLY A 117 -2.58 12.16 14.12
C GLY A 117 -1.51 11.95 15.17
N LEU A 118 -1.92 11.61 16.39
CA LEU A 118 -0.98 11.30 17.48
C LEU A 118 -0.10 10.09 17.18
N VAL A 119 -0.70 9.02 16.65
CA VAL A 119 0.05 7.81 16.30
C VAL A 119 1.10 8.13 15.24
N ARG A 120 0.73 8.87 14.20
CA ARG A 120 1.69 9.26 13.16
C ARG A 120 2.83 10.11 13.72
N LYS A 121 2.50 11.04 14.63
CA LYS A 121 3.50 11.88 15.28
C LYS A 121 4.46 11.04 16.13
N ALA A 122 3.94 10.07 16.87
CA ALA A 122 4.76 9.16 17.65
C ALA A 122 5.72 8.36 16.77
N GLN A 123 5.25 7.88 15.64
CA GLN A 123 6.11 7.15 14.71
C GLN A 123 7.20 8.05 14.14
N MET A 124 6.88 9.30 13.83
CA MET A 124 7.88 10.25 13.36
C MET A 124 8.98 10.46 14.39
N LEU A 125 8.61 10.65 15.65
CA LEU A 125 9.58 10.86 16.74
C LEU A 125 10.44 9.62 16.94
N TYR A 126 9.83 8.44 16.92
CA TYR A 126 10.54 7.18 17.05
C TYR A 126 11.64 7.04 15.99
N HIS A 127 11.29 7.27 14.73
CA HIS A 127 12.23 7.09 13.63
C HIS A 127 13.28 8.21 13.57
N ARG A 128 12.90 9.43 13.95
CA ARG A 128 13.83 10.55 13.95
C ARG A 128 14.88 10.43 15.06
N ASP A 129 14.44 10.01 16.24
CA ASP A 129 15.29 9.99 17.44
C ASP A 129 15.88 8.60 17.72
N GLY A 130 15.46 7.58 17.02
CA GLY A 130 15.94 6.21 17.22
C GLY A 130 15.38 5.53 18.47
N ASN A 131 14.32 6.06 19.06
CA ASN A 131 13.69 5.48 20.23
C ASN A 131 12.88 4.23 19.90
N GLU A 132 12.71 3.37 20.90
CA GLU A 132 11.86 2.20 20.77
C GLU A 132 10.39 2.61 20.73
N MET A 133 9.59 1.94 19.92
CA MET A 133 8.18 2.24 19.84
C MET A 133 7.45 2.00 21.16
N SER A 134 7.90 1.01 21.93
CA SER A 134 7.33 0.73 23.24
C SER A 134 7.56 1.88 24.23
N GLU A 135 8.69 2.55 24.14
CA GLU A 135 8.97 3.72 24.97
C GLU A 135 8.03 4.88 24.63
N LEU A 136 7.83 5.11 23.32
CA LEU A 136 6.92 6.16 22.86
C LEU A 136 5.48 5.86 23.25
N ALA A 137 5.08 4.61 23.17
CA ALA A 137 3.73 4.21 23.58
C ALA A 137 3.51 4.47 25.07
N GLY A 138 4.54 4.23 25.90
CA GLY A 138 4.49 4.52 27.32
C GLY A 138 4.35 6.03 27.60
N GLU A 139 5.08 6.86 26.86
CA GLU A 139 5.01 8.31 27.02
C GLU A 139 3.64 8.87 26.58
N LEU A 140 3.04 8.30 25.55
CA LEU A 140 1.79 8.82 24.99
C LEU A 140 0.56 8.25 25.66
N GLY A 141 0.59 6.97 26.00
CA GLY A 141 -0.58 6.27 26.46
C GLY A 141 -0.58 5.89 27.93
N GLY A 142 0.53 6.07 28.52
CA GLY A 142 0.73 5.75 29.92
C GLY A 142 0.41 4.36 30.28
#